data_8f415b58d5028519207d55f6327841fc
#
_entry.id   8f415b58d5028519207d55f6327841fc
#
_cell.length_a   1.000
_cell.length_b   1.000
_cell.length_c   1.000
_cell.angle_alpha   90.00
_cell.angle_beta   90.00
_cell.angle_gamma   90.00
#
_symmetry.space_group_name_H-M   'P 1'
#
loop_
_entity.id
_entity.type
_entity.pdbx_description
1 polymer ?
#
loop_
_entity_poly.entity_id
_entity_poly.type
_entity_poly.pdbx_seq_one_letter_code
_entity_poly.pdbx_strand_id
1 'polypeptide(L)'
;MSEKNDILVQVDHLKKYFGVKGLKGPGVQAVEDVSLFIKRGETLGLVGESGCGKTTLGRTILQLHPPTSGKIVYDGETIFEGEDPWQKDENGQLIHVKTPKPKAVNMLPYRRKMQIIFQDPSASLDPRMTVGEIIGEALDIHKLCPNKKDRTDRIKELLARVGLNTEHANRYPHEFSGGQQQRVGIARALAVRPEFIVCDEPISALDVSIQSQVVNMLEDMQQDLGLTYLFIAHDLSVVRHISNRIGVMYLGTMVELAESYELNKHPIHPYTKTLLSAVPVPDPEVSRTRQRIVLQGDIPSPMNPPTGCRFHTRCPYATEKCKQQVPQFKEHAPGHYAACHLLDE
;
A
#
# COMPACT_ATOMS: atom_id res chain seq x y z
N MET A 1 -22.57 2.98 20.18
CA MET A 1 -22.50 2.57 18.76
C MET A 1 -21.13 1.96 18.59
N SER A 2 -21.04 0.69 18.20
CA SER A 2 -19.85 -0.14 18.41
C SER A 2 -18.71 0.19 17.44
N GLU A 3 -17.48 0.24 17.95
CA GLU A 3 -16.22 0.43 17.18
C GLU A 3 -16.04 -0.53 15.98
N LYS A 4 -16.81 -1.62 15.91
CA LYS A 4 -16.78 -2.58 14.81
C LYS A 4 -17.28 -2.05 13.47
N ASN A 5 -18.05 -0.96 13.43
CA ASN A 5 -18.61 -0.39 12.19
C ASN A 5 -17.72 0.65 11.51
N ASP A 6 -16.54 0.93 12.06
CA ASP A 6 -15.63 1.96 11.55
C ASP A 6 -14.51 1.39 10.65
N ILE A 7 -14.29 0.08 10.66
CA ILE A 7 -13.26 -0.57 9.83
C ILE A 7 -13.82 -0.81 8.43
N LEU A 8 -13.17 -0.19 7.43
CA LEU A 8 -13.52 -0.37 6.02
C LEU A 8 -12.80 -1.57 5.39
N VAL A 9 -11.52 -1.70 5.66
CA VAL A 9 -10.68 -2.81 5.15
C VAL A 9 -10.03 -3.51 6.32
N GLN A 10 -10.18 -4.83 6.40
CA GLN A 10 -9.44 -5.68 7.34
C GLN A 10 -8.71 -6.77 6.59
N VAL A 11 -7.49 -7.01 6.98
CA VAL A 11 -6.59 -8.01 6.41
C VAL A 11 -6.05 -8.85 7.55
N ASP A 12 -6.25 -10.16 7.47
CA ASP A 12 -5.81 -11.09 8.49
C ASP A 12 -4.88 -12.15 7.88
N HIS A 13 -3.66 -12.26 8.39
CA HIS A 13 -2.65 -13.24 8.00
C HIS A 13 -2.45 -13.37 6.49
N LEU A 14 -2.47 -12.23 5.77
CA LEU A 14 -2.40 -12.22 4.31
C LEU A 14 -1.02 -12.62 3.83
N LYS A 15 -0.99 -13.55 2.87
CA LYS A 15 0.23 -13.98 2.16
C LYS A 15 0.08 -13.81 0.66
N LYS A 16 1.15 -13.38 0.02
CA LYS A 16 1.26 -13.38 -1.44
C LYS A 16 2.64 -13.83 -1.87
N TYR A 17 2.66 -14.98 -2.53
CA TYR A 17 3.86 -15.54 -3.11
C TYR A 17 3.75 -15.59 -4.64
N PHE A 18 4.86 -15.39 -5.30
CA PHE A 18 4.95 -15.53 -6.75
C PHE A 18 5.83 -16.73 -7.08
N GLY A 19 5.23 -17.76 -7.67
CA GLY A 19 5.96 -18.94 -8.11
C GLY A 19 7.00 -18.59 -9.17
N VAL A 20 8.15 -19.25 -9.10
CA VAL A 20 9.22 -19.11 -10.10
C VAL A 20 9.31 -20.41 -10.89
N LYS A 21 9.23 -20.30 -12.23
CA LYS A 21 9.26 -21.47 -13.12
C LYS A 21 10.56 -22.27 -12.91
N GLY A 22 10.42 -23.57 -12.65
CA GLY A 22 11.57 -24.46 -12.42
C GLY A 22 12.09 -24.52 -10.99
N LEU A 23 11.58 -23.66 -10.07
CA LEU A 23 11.92 -23.71 -8.65
C LEU A 23 10.91 -24.57 -7.88
N LYS A 24 11.42 -25.49 -7.03
CA LYS A 24 10.59 -26.20 -6.05
C LYS A 24 10.52 -25.32 -4.79
N GLY A 25 9.32 -24.80 -4.46
CA GLY A 25 9.14 -23.95 -3.29
C GLY A 25 8.14 -22.81 -3.53
N PRO A 26 7.89 -21.96 -2.52
CA PRO A 26 6.91 -20.88 -2.60
C PRO A 26 7.31 -19.76 -3.59
N GLY A 27 8.59 -19.72 -4.02
CA GLY A 27 9.10 -18.67 -4.87
C GLY A 27 9.34 -17.37 -4.12
N VAL A 28 8.96 -16.24 -4.70
CA VAL A 28 9.13 -14.91 -4.10
C VAL A 28 8.04 -14.66 -3.05
N GLN A 29 8.41 -14.62 -1.78
CA GLN A 29 7.53 -14.34 -0.65
C GLN A 29 7.35 -12.82 -0.49
N ALA A 30 6.57 -12.22 -1.39
CA ALA A 30 6.43 -10.78 -1.48
C ALA A 30 5.59 -10.16 -0.33
N VAL A 31 4.62 -10.90 0.19
CA VAL A 31 3.85 -10.58 1.40
C VAL A 31 3.77 -11.82 2.26
N GLU A 32 4.13 -11.68 3.52
CA GLU A 32 4.21 -12.79 4.49
C GLU A 32 3.53 -12.42 5.78
N ASP A 33 2.42 -13.07 6.05
CA ASP A 33 1.69 -13.00 7.32
C ASP A 33 1.36 -11.57 7.77
N VAL A 34 0.81 -10.77 6.85
CA VAL A 34 0.47 -9.37 7.13
C VAL A 34 -0.95 -9.28 7.64
N SER A 35 -1.10 -8.67 8.84
CA SER A 35 -2.39 -8.32 9.42
C SER A 35 -2.45 -6.82 9.67
N LEU A 36 -3.52 -6.18 9.22
CA LEU A 36 -3.79 -4.76 9.42
C LEU A 36 -5.27 -4.44 9.23
N PHE A 37 -5.68 -3.26 9.67
CA PHE A 37 -7.00 -2.72 9.35
C PHE A 37 -6.88 -1.24 8.96
N ILE A 38 -7.86 -0.76 8.19
CA ILE A 38 -7.98 0.64 7.76
C ILE A 38 -9.39 1.11 8.09
N LYS A 39 -9.48 2.22 8.83
CA LYS A 39 -10.77 2.81 9.21
C LYS A 39 -11.34 3.66 8.07
N ARG A 40 -12.64 3.89 8.06
CA ARG A 40 -13.28 4.79 7.10
C ARG A 40 -12.75 6.21 7.25
N GLY A 41 -12.47 6.87 6.13
CA GLY A 41 -11.93 8.23 6.10
C GLY A 41 -10.48 8.34 6.58
N GLU A 42 -9.81 7.22 6.90
CA GLU A 42 -8.42 7.19 7.33
C GLU A 42 -7.47 7.13 6.14
N THR A 43 -6.31 7.78 6.27
CA THR A 43 -5.12 7.48 5.46
C THR A 43 -4.16 6.61 6.27
N LEU A 44 -4.02 5.35 5.87
CA LEU A 44 -2.95 4.47 6.35
C LEU A 44 -1.74 4.61 5.42
N GLY A 45 -0.66 5.19 5.92
CA GLY A 45 0.62 5.23 5.22
C GLY A 45 1.35 3.89 5.29
N LEU A 46 2.00 3.49 4.22
CA LEU A 46 2.80 2.27 4.17
C LEU A 46 4.19 2.57 3.63
N VAL A 47 5.21 2.37 4.46
CA VAL A 47 6.61 2.71 4.17
C VAL A 47 7.54 1.51 4.30
N GLY A 48 8.73 1.63 3.73
CA GLY A 48 9.78 0.62 3.76
C GLY A 48 10.66 0.69 2.51
N GLU A 49 11.79 -0.01 2.52
CA GLU A 49 12.73 -0.06 1.39
C GLU A 49 12.06 -0.56 0.10
N SER A 50 12.62 -0.16 -1.06
CA SER A 50 12.13 -0.65 -2.36
C SER A 50 12.17 -2.18 -2.42
N GLY A 51 11.12 -2.78 -2.99
CA GLY A 51 11.00 -4.24 -3.08
C GLY A 51 10.56 -4.95 -1.80
N CYS A 52 10.26 -4.25 -0.69
CA CYS A 52 9.81 -4.89 0.55
C CYS A 52 8.35 -5.41 0.53
N GLY A 53 7.61 -5.25 -0.58
CA GLY A 53 6.27 -5.84 -0.76
C GLY A 53 5.09 -4.88 -0.67
N LYS A 54 5.27 -3.56 -0.46
CA LYS A 54 4.20 -2.55 -0.31
C LYS A 54 3.20 -2.55 -1.46
N THR A 55 3.68 -2.34 -2.68
CA THR A 55 2.88 -2.39 -3.92
C THR A 55 2.14 -3.71 -4.06
N THR A 56 2.83 -4.82 -3.76
CA THR A 56 2.23 -6.16 -3.81
C THR A 56 1.10 -6.29 -2.79
N LEU A 57 1.27 -5.79 -1.57
CA LEU A 57 0.23 -5.79 -0.54
C LEU A 57 -1.01 -5.02 -1.01
N GLY A 58 -0.84 -3.78 -1.47
CA GLY A 58 -1.94 -2.95 -1.99
C GLY A 58 -2.70 -3.62 -3.14
N ARG A 59 -1.96 -4.15 -4.13
CA ARG A 59 -2.57 -4.86 -5.27
C ARG A 59 -3.23 -6.18 -4.86
N THR A 60 -2.74 -6.84 -3.82
CA THR A 60 -3.33 -8.07 -3.29
C THR A 60 -4.63 -7.77 -2.52
N ILE A 61 -4.69 -6.69 -1.75
CA ILE A 61 -5.93 -6.22 -1.10
C ILE A 61 -7.02 -5.95 -2.15
N LEU A 62 -6.68 -5.31 -3.26
CA LEU A 62 -7.58 -5.07 -4.38
C LEU A 62 -7.87 -6.31 -5.23
N GLN A 63 -7.26 -7.45 -4.93
CA GLN A 63 -7.32 -8.68 -5.73
C GLN A 63 -6.91 -8.48 -7.21
N LEU A 64 -6.02 -7.54 -7.49
CA LEU A 64 -5.32 -7.46 -8.77
C LEU A 64 -4.25 -8.56 -8.88
N HIS A 65 -3.68 -8.94 -7.74
CA HIS A 65 -2.92 -10.17 -7.55
C HIS A 65 -3.73 -11.10 -6.66
N PRO A 66 -4.09 -12.32 -7.10
CA PRO A 66 -4.81 -13.25 -6.23
C PRO A 66 -3.95 -13.56 -4.99
N PRO A 67 -4.50 -13.47 -3.78
CA PRO A 67 -3.76 -13.83 -2.57
C PRO A 67 -3.36 -15.31 -2.58
N THR A 68 -2.28 -15.64 -1.88
CA THR A 68 -1.87 -17.05 -1.67
C THR A 68 -2.68 -17.67 -0.54
N SER A 69 -2.83 -16.94 0.57
CA SER A 69 -3.63 -17.35 1.73
C SER A 69 -4.01 -16.14 2.60
N GLY A 70 -4.76 -16.37 3.67
CA GLY A 70 -5.23 -15.36 4.59
C GLY A 70 -6.66 -14.92 4.32
N LYS A 71 -7.04 -13.76 4.86
CA LYS A 71 -8.40 -13.25 4.75
C LYS A 71 -8.39 -11.75 4.46
N ILE A 72 -9.33 -11.33 3.60
CA ILE A 72 -9.59 -9.91 3.31
C ILE A 72 -11.09 -9.67 3.51
N VAL A 73 -11.41 -8.70 4.36
CA VAL A 73 -12.77 -8.24 4.63
C VAL A 73 -12.88 -6.79 4.18
N TYR A 74 -13.90 -6.48 3.43
CA TYR A 74 -14.25 -5.14 3.00
C TYR A 74 -15.65 -4.79 3.47
N ASP A 75 -15.80 -3.71 4.25
CA ASP A 75 -17.09 -3.25 4.78
C ASP A 75 -17.89 -4.37 5.49
N GLY A 76 -17.19 -5.20 6.27
CA GLY A 76 -17.77 -6.34 6.99
C GLY A 76 -18.00 -7.60 6.13
N GLU A 77 -17.82 -7.53 4.82
CA GLU A 77 -17.99 -8.66 3.90
C GLU A 77 -16.64 -9.32 3.56
N THR A 78 -16.54 -10.63 3.71
CA THR A 78 -15.33 -11.39 3.32
C THR A 78 -15.24 -11.47 1.80
N ILE A 79 -14.24 -10.80 1.21
CA ILE A 79 -14.00 -10.81 -0.24
C ILE A 79 -12.94 -11.83 -0.66
N PHE A 80 -12.14 -12.32 0.30
CA PHE A 80 -11.20 -13.42 0.12
C PHE A 80 -10.99 -14.15 1.43
N GLU A 81 -10.93 -15.49 1.39
CA GLU A 81 -10.50 -16.33 2.50
C GLU A 81 -9.91 -17.61 1.92
N GLY A 82 -8.66 -17.92 2.27
CA GLY A 82 -7.94 -19.07 1.76
C GLY A 82 -6.90 -19.59 2.74
N GLU A 83 -6.75 -20.92 2.78
CA GLU A 83 -5.75 -21.61 3.60
C GLU A 83 -4.37 -21.51 2.96
N ASP A 84 -3.32 -21.58 3.80
CA ASP A 84 -1.94 -21.58 3.32
C ASP A 84 -1.59 -22.93 2.66
N PRO A 85 -1.24 -22.95 1.36
CA PRO A 85 -0.83 -24.18 0.69
C PRO A 85 0.62 -24.57 1.02
N TRP A 86 1.37 -23.71 1.72
CA TRP A 86 2.75 -23.96 2.10
C TRP A 86 2.87 -24.23 3.60
N GLN A 87 3.12 -25.48 3.96
CA GLN A 87 3.27 -25.93 5.36
C GLN A 87 4.66 -26.46 5.59
N LYS A 88 5.15 -26.36 6.82
CA LYS A 88 6.41 -26.98 7.23
C LYS A 88 6.19 -28.47 7.51
N ASP A 89 7.02 -29.30 6.92
CA ASP A 89 7.09 -30.74 7.26
C ASP A 89 7.80 -30.96 8.61
N GLU A 90 7.94 -32.22 9.00
CA GLU A 90 8.63 -32.63 10.25
C GLU A 90 10.09 -32.17 10.31
N ASN A 91 10.71 -31.93 9.15
CA ASN A 91 12.09 -31.45 9.02
C ASN A 91 12.18 -29.92 8.90
N GLY A 92 11.03 -29.20 8.97
CA GLY A 92 10.96 -27.76 8.83
C GLY A 92 11.04 -27.25 7.39
N GLN A 93 10.99 -28.14 6.37
CA GLN A 93 10.97 -27.74 4.97
C GLN A 93 9.55 -27.37 4.53
N LEU A 94 9.43 -26.31 3.72
CA LEU A 94 8.15 -25.92 3.15
C LEU A 94 7.73 -26.90 2.05
N ILE A 95 6.64 -27.57 2.28
CA ILE A 95 5.98 -28.48 1.33
C ILE A 95 4.65 -27.88 0.86
N HIS A 96 4.29 -28.16 -0.40
CA HIS A 96 3.00 -27.74 -0.94
C HIS A 96 1.94 -28.78 -0.62
N VAL A 97 0.92 -28.39 0.12
CA VAL A 97 -0.24 -29.20 0.45
C VAL A 97 -1.45 -28.76 -0.36
N LYS A 98 -2.34 -29.69 -0.64
CA LYS A 98 -3.60 -29.38 -1.35
C LYS A 98 -4.57 -28.73 -0.36
N THR A 99 -4.91 -27.47 -0.60
CA THR A 99 -5.91 -26.73 0.17
C THR A 99 -7.23 -26.60 -0.59
N PRO A 100 -8.36 -26.37 0.11
CA PRO A 100 -9.61 -26.01 -0.53
C PRO A 100 -9.44 -24.77 -1.40
N LYS A 101 -10.12 -24.73 -2.56
CA LYS A 101 -10.12 -23.50 -3.37
C LYS A 101 -10.90 -22.41 -2.64
N PRO A 102 -10.38 -21.18 -2.58
CA PRO A 102 -11.11 -20.04 -2.05
C PRO A 102 -12.48 -19.90 -2.72
N LYS A 103 -13.49 -19.48 -1.94
CA LYS A 103 -14.82 -19.20 -2.49
C LYS A 103 -14.71 -18.06 -3.52
N ALA A 104 -15.22 -18.30 -4.71
CA ALA A 104 -15.26 -17.28 -5.76
C ALA A 104 -16.21 -16.15 -5.35
N VAL A 105 -15.70 -14.91 -5.36
CA VAL A 105 -16.46 -13.68 -5.10
C VAL A 105 -16.54 -12.88 -6.40
N ASN A 106 -17.74 -12.37 -6.72
CA ASN A 106 -17.88 -11.44 -7.82
C ASN A 106 -17.25 -10.09 -7.44
N MET A 107 -16.08 -9.79 -8.01
CA MET A 107 -15.33 -8.57 -7.70
C MET A 107 -15.86 -7.30 -8.39
N LEU A 108 -16.80 -7.40 -9.35
CA LEU A 108 -17.26 -6.23 -10.11
C LEU A 108 -17.87 -5.13 -9.21
N PRO A 109 -18.73 -5.40 -8.23
CA PRO A 109 -19.22 -4.39 -7.29
C PRO A 109 -18.10 -3.75 -6.46
N TYR A 110 -17.12 -4.55 -6.01
CA TYR A 110 -15.98 -4.06 -5.22
C TYR A 110 -15.01 -3.22 -6.06
N ARG A 111 -14.81 -3.54 -7.34
CA ARG A 111 -14.01 -2.72 -8.27
C ARG A 111 -14.55 -1.31 -8.46
N ARG A 112 -15.85 -1.09 -8.22
CA ARG A 112 -16.41 0.26 -8.16
C ARG A 112 -16.03 0.97 -6.87
N LYS A 113 -16.01 0.25 -5.74
CA LYS A 113 -15.75 0.81 -4.40
C LYS A 113 -14.27 0.98 -4.09
N MET A 114 -13.43 0.11 -4.67
CA MET A 114 -11.98 0.05 -4.42
C MET A 114 -11.22 0.35 -5.70
N GLN A 115 -10.39 1.38 -5.68
CA GLN A 115 -9.63 1.84 -6.86
C GLN A 115 -8.13 1.91 -6.56
N ILE A 116 -7.32 2.13 -7.60
CA ILE A 116 -5.88 2.31 -7.50
C ILE A 116 -5.42 3.52 -8.31
N ILE A 117 -4.51 4.29 -7.73
CA ILE A 117 -3.69 5.27 -8.43
C ILE A 117 -2.30 4.65 -8.58
N PHE A 118 -1.83 4.49 -9.81
CA PHE A 118 -0.59 3.79 -10.13
C PHE A 118 0.64 4.68 -10.01
N GLN A 119 1.79 4.05 -9.77
CA GLN A 119 3.10 4.66 -9.64
C GLN A 119 3.57 5.35 -10.92
N ASP A 120 3.39 4.70 -12.07
CA ASP A 120 3.76 5.24 -13.38
C ASP A 120 2.49 5.66 -14.15
N PRO A 121 2.22 6.96 -14.22
CA PRO A 121 1.06 7.45 -14.94
C PRO A 121 1.13 7.12 -16.44
N SER A 122 2.32 7.20 -17.06
CA SER A 122 2.48 6.95 -18.48
C SER A 122 2.19 5.50 -18.84
N ALA A 123 2.69 4.55 -18.05
CA ALA A 123 2.43 3.12 -18.27
C ALA A 123 0.99 2.72 -17.91
N SER A 124 0.26 3.54 -17.14
CA SER A 124 -1.10 3.22 -16.69
C SER A 124 -2.22 3.75 -17.59
N LEU A 125 -1.91 4.60 -18.55
CA LEU A 125 -2.86 5.21 -19.48
C LEU A 125 -2.65 4.60 -20.89
N ASP A 126 -3.71 4.12 -21.54
CA ASP A 126 -3.59 3.64 -22.94
C ASP A 126 -3.31 4.84 -23.86
N PRO A 127 -2.15 4.88 -24.52
CA PRO A 127 -1.75 6.02 -25.36
C PRO A 127 -2.61 6.19 -26.63
N ARG A 128 -3.45 5.20 -26.96
CA ARG A 128 -4.35 5.22 -28.12
C ARG A 128 -5.73 5.78 -27.79
N MET A 129 -6.03 5.95 -26.51
CA MET A 129 -7.30 6.52 -26.02
C MET A 129 -7.12 7.98 -25.66
N THR A 130 -8.15 8.78 -25.90
CA THR A 130 -8.22 10.14 -25.39
C THR A 130 -8.42 10.14 -23.88
N VAL A 131 -8.07 11.24 -23.20
CA VAL A 131 -8.27 11.40 -21.76
C VAL A 131 -9.75 11.22 -21.38
N GLY A 132 -10.66 11.70 -22.19
CA GLY A 132 -12.11 11.51 -21.97
C GLY A 132 -12.54 10.06 -22.10
N GLU A 133 -11.95 9.28 -23.00
CA GLU A 133 -12.20 7.84 -23.12
C GLU A 133 -11.65 7.08 -21.92
N ILE A 134 -10.41 7.38 -21.48
CA ILE A 134 -9.77 6.75 -20.31
C ILE A 134 -10.58 6.97 -19.02
N ILE A 135 -11.05 8.20 -18.77
CA ILE A 135 -11.86 8.51 -17.59
C ILE A 135 -13.25 7.90 -17.74
N GLY A 136 -13.80 7.93 -18.98
CA GLY A 136 -15.15 7.48 -19.27
C GLY A 136 -15.31 5.96 -19.30
N GLU A 137 -14.25 5.19 -19.54
CA GLU A 137 -14.30 3.73 -19.60
C GLU A 137 -14.92 3.12 -18.33
N ALA A 138 -14.49 3.57 -17.16
CA ALA A 138 -15.03 3.10 -15.89
C ALA A 138 -16.53 3.48 -15.71
N LEU A 139 -16.94 4.64 -16.19
CA LEU A 139 -18.34 5.06 -16.20
C LEU A 139 -19.19 4.13 -17.07
N ASP A 140 -18.67 3.73 -18.23
CA ASP A 140 -19.34 2.86 -19.18
C ASP A 140 -19.47 1.42 -18.67
N ILE A 141 -18.37 0.85 -18.13
CA ILE A 141 -18.33 -0.50 -17.55
C ILE A 141 -19.36 -0.64 -16.41
N HIS A 142 -19.42 0.35 -15.53
CA HIS A 142 -20.33 0.35 -14.38
C HIS A 142 -21.70 0.97 -14.67
N LYS A 143 -21.97 1.40 -15.91
CA LYS A 143 -23.24 1.98 -16.37
C LYS A 143 -23.70 3.16 -15.48
N LEU A 144 -22.78 4.05 -15.15
CA LEU A 144 -23.03 5.14 -14.19
C LEU A 144 -23.68 6.37 -14.82
N CYS A 145 -23.65 6.48 -16.13
CA CYS A 145 -24.26 7.60 -16.87
C CYS A 145 -25.37 7.08 -17.79
N PRO A 146 -26.59 7.63 -17.67
CA PRO A 146 -27.73 7.16 -18.47
C PRO A 146 -27.63 7.54 -19.95
N ASN A 147 -26.89 8.61 -20.28
CA ASN A 147 -26.74 9.12 -21.65
C ASN A 147 -25.36 9.75 -21.88
N LYS A 148 -25.06 10.07 -23.15
CA LYS A 148 -23.77 10.66 -23.56
C LYS A 148 -23.51 12.05 -22.94
N LYS A 149 -24.58 12.86 -22.74
CA LYS A 149 -24.43 14.18 -22.14
C LYS A 149 -23.95 14.08 -20.69
N ASP A 150 -24.64 13.29 -19.89
CA ASP A 150 -24.27 13.09 -18.46
C ASP A 150 -22.84 12.51 -18.33
N ARG A 151 -22.45 11.59 -19.24
CA ARG A 151 -21.08 11.07 -19.32
C ARG A 151 -20.06 12.18 -19.58
N THR A 152 -20.34 13.04 -20.58
CA THR A 152 -19.45 14.15 -20.93
C THR A 152 -19.35 15.16 -19.79
N ASP A 153 -20.48 15.52 -19.20
CA ASP A 153 -20.54 16.48 -18.09
C ASP A 153 -19.78 15.93 -16.86
N ARG A 154 -19.91 14.64 -16.57
CA ARG A 154 -19.15 13.99 -15.50
C ARG A 154 -17.65 13.97 -15.76
N ILE A 155 -17.20 13.70 -16.99
CA ILE A 155 -15.77 13.75 -17.36
C ILE A 155 -15.21 15.17 -17.17
N LYS A 156 -15.97 16.21 -17.60
CA LYS A 156 -15.56 17.60 -17.41
C LYS A 156 -15.46 17.99 -15.93
N GLU A 157 -16.43 17.56 -15.12
CA GLU A 157 -16.41 17.76 -13.67
C GLU A 157 -15.13 17.13 -13.05
N LEU A 158 -14.81 15.89 -13.43
CA LEU A 158 -13.62 15.19 -12.92
C LEU A 158 -12.32 15.87 -13.33
N LEU A 159 -12.20 16.33 -14.59
CA LEU A 159 -11.05 17.10 -15.06
C LEU A 159 -10.88 18.39 -14.28
N ALA A 160 -11.97 19.14 -14.10
CA ALA A 160 -11.95 20.38 -13.30
C ALA A 160 -11.52 20.10 -11.85
N ARG A 161 -12.02 19.01 -11.24
CA ARG A 161 -11.69 18.60 -9.86
C ARG A 161 -10.20 18.30 -9.66
N VAL A 162 -9.53 17.75 -10.67
CA VAL A 162 -8.07 17.54 -10.62
C VAL A 162 -7.26 18.73 -11.15
N GLY A 163 -7.88 19.87 -11.39
CA GLY A 163 -7.22 21.10 -11.86
C GLY A 163 -6.76 21.03 -13.32
N LEU A 164 -7.43 20.23 -14.16
CA LEU A 164 -7.21 20.19 -15.61
C LEU A 164 -8.32 20.94 -16.37
N ASN A 165 -7.95 21.52 -17.53
CA ASN A 165 -8.94 22.13 -18.40
C ASN A 165 -9.90 21.06 -18.95
N THR A 166 -11.19 21.37 -18.96
CA THR A 166 -12.24 20.48 -19.45
C THR A 166 -12.11 20.14 -20.94
N GLU A 167 -11.49 21.01 -21.74
CA GLU A 167 -11.20 20.79 -23.15
C GLU A 167 -10.13 19.70 -23.37
N HIS A 168 -9.35 19.39 -22.35
CA HIS A 168 -8.34 18.34 -22.40
C HIS A 168 -8.95 16.93 -22.58
N ALA A 169 -10.26 16.76 -22.46
CA ALA A 169 -10.93 15.48 -22.67
C ALA A 169 -10.64 14.86 -24.06
N ASN A 170 -10.39 15.69 -25.08
CA ASN A 170 -10.13 15.24 -26.44
C ASN A 170 -8.65 15.02 -26.75
N ARG A 171 -7.74 15.27 -25.79
CA ARG A 171 -6.29 15.08 -25.97
C ARG A 171 -5.86 13.68 -25.61
N TYR A 172 -4.71 13.27 -26.12
CA TYR A 172 -4.07 12.00 -25.82
C TYR A 172 -3.07 12.13 -24.65
N PRO A 173 -2.78 11.04 -23.91
CA PRO A 173 -1.86 11.09 -22.77
C PRO A 173 -0.47 11.67 -23.08
N HIS A 174 0.08 11.40 -24.25
CA HIS A 174 1.41 11.88 -24.66
C HIS A 174 1.49 13.42 -24.86
N GLU A 175 0.36 14.12 -24.89
CA GLU A 175 0.30 15.59 -24.97
C GLU A 175 0.39 16.26 -23.59
N PHE A 176 0.52 15.48 -22.52
CA PHE A 176 0.51 15.97 -21.14
C PHE A 176 1.87 15.75 -20.46
N SER A 177 2.22 16.66 -19.53
CA SER A 177 3.35 16.44 -18.63
C SER A 177 3.06 15.26 -17.68
N GLY A 178 4.09 14.68 -17.06
CA GLY A 178 3.94 13.58 -16.10
C GLY A 178 2.97 13.91 -14.96
N GLY A 179 3.04 15.13 -14.41
CA GLY A 179 2.11 15.59 -13.36
C GLY A 179 0.66 15.72 -13.87
N GLN A 180 0.46 16.13 -15.11
CA GLN A 180 -0.89 16.15 -15.71
C GLN A 180 -1.42 14.75 -15.99
N GLN A 181 -0.57 13.83 -16.47
CA GLN A 181 -0.94 12.41 -16.63
C GLN A 181 -1.33 11.78 -15.29
N GLN A 182 -0.61 12.10 -14.20
CA GLN A 182 -0.97 11.65 -12.85
C GLN A 182 -2.35 12.16 -12.44
N ARG A 183 -2.67 13.43 -12.72
CA ARG A 183 -4.00 14.00 -12.47
C ARG A 183 -5.09 13.31 -13.29
N VAL A 184 -4.81 12.90 -14.53
CA VAL A 184 -5.72 12.05 -15.33
C VAL A 184 -5.93 10.69 -14.67
N GLY A 185 -4.88 10.04 -14.16
CA GLY A 185 -4.97 8.80 -13.41
C GLY A 185 -5.82 8.91 -12.14
N ILE A 186 -5.69 10.04 -11.42
CA ILE A 186 -6.52 10.35 -10.25
C ILE A 186 -7.98 10.55 -10.67
N ALA A 187 -8.26 11.33 -11.73
CA ALA A 187 -9.62 11.54 -12.26
C ALA A 187 -10.27 10.22 -12.68
N ARG A 188 -9.51 9.31 -13.31
CA ARG A 188 -9.98 7.96 -13.66
C ARG A 188 -10.39 7.16 -12.42
N ALA A 189 -9.58 7.16 -11.37
CA ALA A 189 -9.90 6.46 -10.13
C ALA A 189 -11.17 7.02 -9.47
N LEU A 190 -11.38 8.34 -9.52
CA LEU A 190 -12.55 9.00 -8.95
C LEU A 190 -13.84 8.85 -9.77
N ALA A 191 -13.75 8.40 -11.03
CA ALA A 191 -14.90 8.33 -11.94
C ALA A 191 -16.05 7.51 -11.37
N VAL A 192 -15.75 6.40 -10.72
CA VAL A 192 -16.72 5.46 -10.14
C VAL A 192 -17.20 5.82 -8.72
N ARG A 193 -16.76 6.94 -8.16
CA ARG A 193 -17.01 7.36 -6.76
C ARG A 193 -16.62 6.27 -5.77
N PRO A 194 -15.33 5.95 -5.68
CA PRO A 194 -14.82 4.93 -4.77
C PRO A 194 -14.97 5.34 -3.30
N GLU A 195 -14.89 4.37 -2.40
CA GLU A 195 -14.79 4.56 -0.95
C GLU A 195 -13.34 4.37 -0.47
N PHE A 196 -12.57 3.53 -1.19
CA PHE A 196 -11.20 3.16 -0.86
C PHE A 196 -10.28 3.27 -2.08
N ILE A 197 -9.12 3.90 -1.91
CA ILE A 197 -8.11 4.03 -2.96
C ILE A 197 -6.74 3.60 -2.43
N VAL A 198 -6.09 2.69 -3.16
CA VAL A 198 -4.67 2.41 -2.98
C VAL A 198 -3.87 3.41 -3.81
N CYS A 199 -3.13 4.29 -3.17
CA CYS A 199 -2.20 5.23 -3.81
C CYS A 199 -0.82 4.57 -3.87
N ASP A 200 -0.51 3.90 -4.97
CA ASP A 200 0.74 3.15 -5.16
C ASP A 200 1.84 4.08 -5.68
N GLU A 201 2.64 4.66 -4.76
CA GLU A 201 3.70 5.65 -5.02
C GLU A 201 3.26 6.81 -5.95
N PRO A 202 2.14 7.51 -5.65
CA PRO A 202 1.47 8.40 -6.59
C PRO A 202 2.27 9.65 -6.98
N ILE A 203 3.41 9.87 -6.35
CA ILE A 203 4.23 11.09 -6.50
C ILE A 203 5.69 10.78 -6.89
N SER A 204 6.11 9.52 -6.93
CA SER A 204 7.52 9.12 -7.10
C SER A 204 8.16 9.58 -8.41
N ALA A 205 7.38 9.72 -9.46
CA ALA A 205 7.83 10.15 -10.79
C ALA A 205 7.67 11.66 -11.05
N LEU A 206 7.37 12.47 -10.01
CA LEU A 206 7.03 13.88 -10.13
C LEU A 206 8.09 14.78 -9.49
N ASP A 207 8.23 16.00 -10.01
CA ASP A 207 9.05 17.07 -9.39
C ASP A 207 8.46 17.46 -8.03
N VAL A 208 9.32 17.89 -7.10
CA VAL A 208 8.97 18.21 -5.70
C VAL A 208 7.78 19.19 -5.58
N SER A 209 7.75 20.23 -6.43
CA SER A 209 6.64 21.21 -6.44
C SER A 209 5.31 20.59 -6.86
N ILE A 210 5.33 19.65 -7.80
CA ILE A 210 4.15 18.93 -8.28
C ILE A 210 3.73 17.87 -7.26
N GLN A 211 4.68 17.22 -6.58
CA GLN A 211 4.38 16.27 -5.49
C GLN A 211 3.48 16.92 -4.43
N SER A 212 3.85 18.11 -3.93
CA SER A 212 3.07 18.83 -2.91
C SER A 212 1.66 19.15 -3.39
N GLN A 213 1.51 19.54 -4.67
CA GLN A 213 0.18 19.83 -5.25
C GLN A 213 -0.70 18.58 -5.32
N VAL A 214 -0.12 17.40 -5.66
CA VAL A 214 -0.86 16.14 -5.74
C VAL A 214 -1.25 15.67 -4.33
N VAL A 215 -0.36 15.81 -3.33
CA VAL A 215 -0.67 15.45 -1.94
C VAL A 215 -1.81 16.30 -1.40
N ASN A 216 -1.73 17.63 -1.51
CA ASN A 216 -2.79 18.53 -1.07
C ASN A 216 -4.13 18.21 -1.76
N MET A 217 -4.08 17.94 -3.08
CA MET A 217 -5.28 17.53 -3.83
C MET A 217 -5.90 16.24 -3.28
N LEU A 218 -5.09 15.23 -2.90
CA LEU A 218 -5.59 13.98 -2.30
C LEU A 218 -6.18 14.22 -0.90
N GLU A 219 -5.59 15.11 -0.09
CA GLU A 219 -6.14 15.51 1.21
C GLU A 219 -7.48 16.25 1.07
N ASP A 220 -7.57 17.22 0.15
CA ASP A 220 -8.82 17.93 -0.14
C ASP A 220 -9.91 16.94 -0.58
N MET A 221 -9.57 15.99 -1.47
CA MET A 221 -10.51 14.97 -1.92
C MET A 221 -10.93 14.01 -0.79
N GLN A 222 -10.04 13.70 0.14
CA GLN A 222 -10.37 12.88 1.30
C GLN A 222 -11.40 13.59 2.18
N GLN A 223 -11.20 14.88 2.45
CA GLN A 223 -12.11 15.68 3.26
C GLN A 223 -13.47 15.87 2.57
N ASP A 224 -13.47 16.22 1.27
CA ASP A 224 -14.67 16.51 0.52
C ASP A 224 -15.55 15.28 0.25
N LEU A 225 -14.91 14.13 -0.01
CA LEU A 225 -15.59 12.91 -0.49
C LEU A 225 -15.62 11.78 0.57
N GLY A 226 -14.97 11.97 1.72
CA GLY A 226 -14.85 10.93 2.75
C GLY A 226 -14.04 9.71 2.31
N LEU A 227 -13.03 9.92 1.45
CA LEU A 227 -12.21 8.84 0.91
C LEU A 227 -11.32 8.20 1.97
N THR A 228 -11.09 6.92 1.83
CA THR A 228 -10.14 6.14 2.63
C THR A 228 -8.94 5.78 1.78
N TYR A 229 -7.72 5.98 2.29
CA TYR A 229 -6.49 5.72 1.54
C TYR A 229 -5.60 4.65 2.18
N LEU A 230 -5.01 3.80 1.33
CA LEU A 230 -3.74 3.14 1.61
C LEU A 230 -2.67 3.86 0.80
N PHE A 231 -1.88 4.71 1.46
CA PHE A 231 -0.89 5.56 0.82
C PHE A 231 0.50 4.92 0.90
N ILE A 232 0.97 4.40 -0.23
CA ILE A 232 2.28 3.74 -0.34
C ILE A 232 3.29 4.76 -0.85
N ALA A 233 4.38 4.97 -0.12
CA ALA A 233 5.50 5.77 -0.59
C ALA A 233 6.83 5.29 0.04
N HIS A 234 7.93 5.72 -0.52
CA HIS A 234 9.27 5.52 0.04
C HIS A 234 9.73 6.73 0.86
N ASP A 235 9.14 7.92 0.65
CA ASP A 235 9.45 9.14 1.38
C ASP A 235 8.57 9.26 2.63
N LEU A 236 9.21 9.06 3.79
CA LEU A 236 8.59 9.16 5.11
C LEU A 236 8.08 10.59 5.40
N SER A 237 8.68 11.62 4.83
CA SER A 237 8.27 13.02 5.06
C SER A 237 6.86 13.26 4.54
N VAL A 238 6.59 12.78 3.32
CA VAL A 238 5.27 12.89 2.70
C VAL A 238 4.25 12.01 3.42
N VAL A 239 4.61 10.76 3.73
CA VAL A 239 3.71 9.84 4.44
C VAL A 239 3.33 10.38 5.80
N ARG A 240 4.30 10.96 6.54
CA ARG A 240 4.03 11.63 7.82
C ARG A 240 3.00 12.74 7.71
N HIS A 241 3.02 13.50 6.61
CA HIS A 241 2.11 14.62 6.40
C HIS A 241 0.68 14.16 6.17
N ILE A 242 0.46 13.23 5.24
CA ILE A 242 -0.87 12.82 4.80
C ILE A 242 -1.51 11.72 5.66
N SER A 243 -0.73 10.96 6.45
CA SER A 243 -1.21 9.74 7.09
C SER A 243 -1.63 9.93 8.54
N ASN A 244 -2.75 9.30 8.92
CA ASN A 244 -3.19 9.19 10.31
C ASN A 244 -2.36 8.15 11.08
N ARG A 245 -2.15 6.98 10.47
CA ARG A 245 -1.28 5.91 10.97
C ARG A 245 -0.28 5.51 9.90
N ILE A 246 0.86 5.00 10.35
CA ILE A 246 1.93 4.55 9.46
C ILE A 246 2.30 3.11 9.80
N GLY A 247 2.25 2.25 8.77
CA GLY A 247 2.79 0.89 8.80
C GLY A 247 4.17 0.83 8.14
N VAL A 248 5.09 0.15 8.78
CA VAL A 248 6.44 -0.07 8.27
C VAL A 248 6.59 -1.51 7.85
N MET A 249 6.97 -1.73 6.58
CA MET A 249 7.21 -3.06 6.03
C MET A 249 8.70 -3.32 5.79
N TYR A 250 9.13 -4.53 6.12
CA TYR A 250 10.45 -5.04 5.78
C TYR A 250 10.35 -6.46 5.22
N LEU A 251 10.92 -6.69 4.04
CA LEU A 251 11.01 -8.01 3.38
C LEU A 251 9.70 -8.83 3.46
N GLY A 252 8.58 -8.20 3.10
CA GLY A 252 7.25 -8.83 3.05
C GLY A 252 6.47 -8.88 4.36
N THR A 253 7.02 -8.45 5.48
CA THR A 253 6.35 -8.47 6.80
C THR A 253 6.11 -7.07 7.35
N MET A 254 5.07 -6.93 8.16
CA MET A 254 4.89 -5.72 8.98
C MET A 254 5.85 -5.78 10.17
N VAL A 255 6.61 -4.72 10.40
CA VAL A 255 7.55 -4.65 11.52
C VAL A 255 7.10 -3.66 12.59
N GLU A 256 6.37 -2.60 12.21
CA GLU A 256 5.81 -1.62 13.13
C GLU A 256 4.57 -0.96 12.52
N LEU A 257 3.58 -0.60 13.35
CA LEU A 257 2.38 0.16 12.99
C LEU A 257 1.98 1.03 14.18
N ALA A 258 1.86 2.33 13.96
CA ALA A 258 1.39 3.25 14.99
C ALA A 258 0.73 4.48 14.38
N GLU A 259 0.14 5.33 15.22
CA GLU A 259 -0.24 6.69 14.83
C GLU A 259 0.97 7.45 14.28
N SER A 260 0.76 8.28 13.25
CA SER A 260 1.84 8.95 12.50
C SER A 260 2.77 9.76 13.41
N TYR A 261 2.21 10.54 14.35
CA TYR A 261 3.01 11.32 15.29
C TYR A 261 3.81 10.43 16.25
N GLU A 262 3.17 9.40 16.83
CA GLU A 262 3.78 8.47 17.76
C GLU A 262 4.93 7.70 17.12
N LEU A 263 4.72 7.14 15.93
CA LEU A 263 5.76 6.41 15.21
C LEU A 263 6.99 7.28 14.90
N ASN A 264 6.77 8.55 14.55
CA ASN A 264 7.87 9.47 14.26
C ASN A 264 8.65 9.90 15.51
N LYS A 265 7.97 10.00 16.66
CA LYS A 265 8.55 10.49 17.91
C LYS A 265 9.16 9.39 18.76
N HIS A 266 8.48 8.24 18.80
CA HIS A 266 8.84 7.10 19.63
C HIS A 266 8.86 5.79 18.82
N PRO A 267 9.69 5.68 17.76
CA PRO A 267 9.83 4.43 17.03
C PRO A 267 10.42 3.36 17.95
N ILE A 268 9.81 2.17 17.98
CA ILE A 268 10.25 1.08 18.87
C ILE A 268 11.05 0.03 18.11
N HIS A 269 10.74 -0.25 16.84
CA HIS A 269 11.48 -1.23 16.05
C HIS A 269 12.81 -0.65 15.52
N PRO A 270 13.96 -1.37 15.61
CA PRO A 270 15.26 -0.87 15.15
C PRO A 270 15.30 -0.44 13.68
N TYR A 271 14.58 -1.14 12.79
CA TYR A 271 14.49 -0.77 11.38
C TYR A 271 13.76 0.57 11.17
N THR A 272 12.68 0.82 11.90
CA THR A 272 11.96 2.12 11.85
C THR A 272 12.85 3.26 12.30
N LYS A 273 13.62 3.06 13.39
CA LYS A 273 14.63 4.04 13.86
C LYS A 273 15.63 4.38 12.77
N THR A 274 16.07 3.38 12.02
CA THR A 274 17.01 3.58 10.91
C THR A 274 16.37 4.36 9.77
N LEU A 275 15.17 3.99 9.33
CA LEU A 275 14.44 4.70 8.27
C LEU A 275 14.24 6.17 8.64
N LEU A 276 13.79 6.44 9.87
CA LEU A 276 13.57 7.79 10.37
C LEU A 276 14.88 8.57 10.47
N SER A 277 16.00 7.93 10.83
CA SER A 277 17.31 8.58 10.90
C SER A 277 17.81 9.08 9.53
N ALA A 278 17.32 8.51 8.44
CA ALA A 278 17.70 8.86 7.08
C ALA A 278 16.87 10.02 6.49
N VAL A 279 15.76 10.39 7.15
CA VAL A 279 14.90 11.52 6.70
C VAL A 279 15.66 12.85 6.87
N PRO A 280 15.82 13.65 5.81
CA PRO A 280 16.47 14.96 5.92
C PRO A 280 15.69 15.88 6.86
N VAL A 281 16.43 16.62 7.71
CA VAL A 281 15.84 17.67 8.57
C VAL A 281 16.18 19.01 7.95
N PRO A 282 15.21 19.92 7.76
CA PRO A 282 15.45 21.21 7.14
C PRO A 282 16.34 22.14 7.96
N ASP A 283 16.46 21.88 9.27
CA ASP A 283 17.30 22.67 10.18
C ASP A 283 18.78 22.26 10.05
N PRO A 284 19.69 23.18 9.62
CA PRO A 284 21.11 22.90 9.46
C PRO A 284 21.84 22.55 10.76
N GLU A 285 21.42 23.08 11.91
CA GLU A 285 22.06 22.81 13.20
C GLU A 285 21.69 21.41 13.69
N VAL A 286 20.40 21.05 13.60
CA VAL A 286 19.91 19.71 13.92
C VAL A 286 20.49 18.68 12.96
N SER A 287 20.59 19.00 11.66
CA SER A 287 21.14 18.11 10.64
C SER A 287 22.63 17.77 10.89
N ARG A 288 23.42 18.72 11.41
CA ARG A 288 24.86 18.49 11.74
C ARG A 288 25.07 17.64 12.97
N THR A 289 24.17 17.69 13.93
CA THR A 289 24.28 16.93 15.20
C THR A 289 23.64 15.55 15.12
N ARG A 290 22.73 15.33 14.14
CA ARG A 290 22.00 14.08 13.97
C ARG A 290 22.88 12.99 13.38
N GLN A 291 23.08 11.89 14.12
CA GLN A 291 23.77 10.72 13.61
C GLN A 291 22.83 9.86 12.77
N ARG A 292 23.18 9.67 11.49
CA ARG A 292 22.48 8.72 10.62
C ARG A 292 22.89 7.30 11.01
N ILE A 293 21.89 6.44 11.25
CA ILE A 293 22.11 5.02 11.49
C ILE A 293 22.29 4.34 10.13
N VAL A 294 23.49 3.84 9.85
CA VAL A 294 23.79 3.13 8.61
C VAL A 294 23.63 1.64 8.86
N LEU A 295 22.68 1.02 8.14
CA LEU A 295 22.54 -0.44 8.18
C LEU A 295 23.69 -1.10 7.45
N GLN A 296 24.27 -2.13 8.07
CA GLN A 296 25.30 -2.97 7.45
C GLN A 296 24.65 -4.15 6.71
N GLY A 297 25.26 -4.58 5.61
CA GLY A 297 24.82 -5.71 4.81
C GLY A 297 23.72 -5.38 3.79
N ASP A 298 23.56 -6.29 2.84
CA ASP A 298 22.58 -6.20 1.76
C ASP A 298 21.18 -6.62 2.22
N ILE A 299 20.15 -6.19 1.48
CA ILE A 299 18.79 -6.67 1.68
C ILE A 299 18.71 -8.13 1.27
N PRO A 300 18.26 -9.02 2.18
CA PRO A 300 18.14 -10.45 1.86
C PRO A 300 17.12 -10.68 0.73
N SER A 301 17.32 -11.78 -0.01
CA SER A 301 16.40 -12.15 -1.08
C SER A 301 15.04 -12.60 -0.54
N PRO A 302 13.92 -12.09 -1.09
CA PRO A 302 12.58 -12.56 -0.72
C PRO A 302 12.28 -13.99 -1.22
N MET A 303 13.15 -14.59 -2.04
CA MET A 303 13.08 -16.01 -2.42
C MET A 303 13.59 -16.95 -1.32
N ASN A 304 14.59 -16.51 -0.57
CA ASN A 304 15.18 -17.23 0.55
C ASN A 304 15.30 -16.26 1.74
N PRO A 305 14.19 -15.87 2.36
CA PRO A 305 14.23 -14.95 3.49
C PRO A 305 14.95 -15.59 4.67
N PRO A 306 15.63 -14.79 5.50
CA PRO A 306 16.27 -15.28 6.72
C PRO A 306 15.26 -15.99 7.64
N THR A 307 15.73 -17.01 8.36
CA THR A 307 14.95 -17.68 9.40
C THR A 307 14.70 -16.74 10.58
N GLY A 308 13.64 -16.96 11.34
CA GLY A 308 13.31 -16.10 12.48
C GLY A 308 12.90 -14.68 12.05
N CYS A 309 13.40 -13.68 12.75
CA CYS A 309 13.18 -12.27 12.42
C CYS A 309 13.85 -11.93 11.08
N ARG A 310 13.07 -11.51 10.08
CA ARG A 310 13.61 -11.20 8.74
C ARG A 310 14.64 -10.07 8.72
N PHE A 311 14.64 -9.21 9.75
CA PHE A 311 15.59 -8.10 9.89
C PHE A 311 16.87 -8.48 10.65
N HIS A 312 16.98 -9.67 11.26
CA HIS A 312 18.10 -10.02 12.16
C HIS A 312 19.48 -9.88 11.52
N THR A 313 19.60 -10.12 10.20
CA THR A 313 20.88 -10.04 9.47
C THR A 313 21.44 -8.61 9.37
N ARG A 314 20.60 -7.60 9.56
CA ARG A 314 20.96 -6.17 9.48
C ARG A 314 20.69 -5.42 10.81
N CYS A 315 20.13 -6.11 11.80
CA CYS A 315 19.80 -5.54 13.10
C CYS A 315 21.04 -5.46 14.00
N PRO A 316 21.46 -4.27 14.48
CA PRO A 316 22.61 -4.15 15.38
C PRO A 316 22.35 -4.75 16.76
N TYR A 317 21.10 -5.04 17.10
CA TYR A 317 20.67 -5.62 18.38
C TYR A 317 20.22 -7.08 18.26
N ALA A 318 20.55 -7.76 17.15
CA ALA A 318 20.11 -9.13 16.92
C ALA A 318 20.64 -10.09 17.97
N THR A 319 19.75 -10.90 18.55
CA THR A 319 20.07 -11.97 19.49
C THR A 319 19.92 -13.34 18.83
N GLU A 320 20.31 -14.42 19.52
CA GLU A 320 20.14 -15.77 19.01
C GLU A 320 18.65 -16.13 18.82
N LYS A 321 17.77 -15.64 19.71
CA LYS A 321 16.31 -15.77 19.56
C LYS A 321 15.81 -15.18 18.23
N CYS A 322 16.39 -14.05 17.81
CA CYS A 322 16.01 -13.40 16.53
C CYS A 322 16.36 -14.26 15.30
N LYS A 323 17.37 -15.12 15.37
CA LYS A 323 17.73 -16.01 14.25
C LYS A 323 16.83 -17.23 14.16
N GLN A 324 16.28 -17.68 15.29
CA GLN A 324 15.53 -18.93 15.39
C GLN A 324 14.02 -18.75 15.35
N GLN A 325 13.49 -17.65 15.89
CA GLN A 325 12.07 -17.43 16.09
C GLN A 325 11.57 -16.19 15.34
N VAL A 326 10.40 -16.30 14.71
CA VAL A 326 9.70 -15.16 14.11
C VAL A 326 9.06 -14.35 15.23
N PRO A 327 9.35 -13.04 15.36
CA PRO A 327 8.70 -12.20 16.36
C PRO A 327 7.22 -12.05 16.01
N GLN A 328 6.36 -12.09 17.01
CA GLN A 328 4.93 -11.85 16.84
C GLN A 328 4.67 -10.34 16.65
N PHE A 329 3.81 -10.01 15.70
CA PHE A 329 3.30 -8.66 15.54
C PHE A 329 2.20 -8.42 16.57
N LYS A 330 2.50 -7.68 17.63
CA LYS A 330 1.59 -7.46 18.76
C LYS A 330 1.59 -6.01 19.23
N GLU A 331 0.55 -5.64 19.96
CA GLU A 331 0.41 -4.32 20.58
C GLU A 331 1.33 -4.21 21.81
N HIS A 332 2.19 -3.19 21.85
CA HIS A 332 3.10 -2.87 22.95
C HIS A 332 2.65 -1.65 23.76
N ALA A 333 1.94 -0.73 23.10
CA ALA A 333 1.26 0.39 23.73
C ALA A 333 -0.07 0.63 22.97
N PRO A 334 -1.04 1.35 23.53
CA PRO A 334 -2.33 1.57 22.88
C PRO A 334 -2.17 2.09 21.45
N GLY A 335 -2.60 1.28 20.46
CA GLY A 335 -2.48 1.59 19.02
C GLY A 335 -1.07 1.49 18.44
N HIS A 336 -0.06 1.03 19.20
CA HIS A 336 1.32 0.88 18.76
C HIS A 336 1.75 -0.59 18.71
N TYR A 337 1.87 -1.14 17.52
CA TYR A 337 2.16 -2.53 17.24
C TYR A 337 3.58 -2.70 16.69
N ALA A 338 4.28 -3.74 17.11
CA ALA A 338 5.58 -4.08 16.54
C ALA A 338 5.88 -5.58 16.60
N ALA A 339 6.77 -6.02 15.71
CA ALA A 339 7.28 -7.39 15.64
C ALA A 339 8.78 -7.40 16.00
N CYS A 340 9.11 -7.36 17.30
CA CYS A 340 10.50 -7.31 17.76
C CYS A 340 10.68 -8.02 19.09
N HIS A 341 11.67 -8.95 19.16
CA HIS A 341 11.99 -9.66 20.41
C HIS A 341 12.63 -8.80 21.50
N LEU A 342 13.18 -7.62 21.15
CA LEU A 342 13.70 -6.67 22.14
C LEU A 342 12.60 -6.05 23.02
N LEU A 343 11.33 -6.25 22.63
CA LEU A 343 10.16 -5.71 23.32
C LEU A 343 9.43 -6.80 24.12
N ASP A 344 9.99 -8.01 24.20
CA ASP A 344 9.40 -9.14 24.93
C ASP A 344 9.86 -9.21 26.39
N GLU A 345 10.75 -8.26 26.81
CA GLU A 345 11.28 -8.17 28.19
C GLU A 345 10.41 -7.33 29.12
#